data_725c914ba98379f14c9a7697f2b2766e
#
_entry.id   725c914ba98379f14c9a7697f2b2766e
#
_cell.length_a   1.000
_cell.length_b   1.000
_cell.length_c   1.000
_cell.angle_alpha   90.00
_cell.angle_beta   90.00
_cell.angle_gamma   90.00
#
_symmetry.space_group_name_H-M   'P 1'
#
loop_
_entity.id
_entity.type
_entity.pdbx_description
1 polymer ?
#
loop_
_entity_poly.entity_id
_entity_poly.type
_entity_poly.pdbx_seq_one_letter_code
_entity_poly.pdbx_strand_id
1 'polypeptide(L)'
;LACAPPIHRSDNGPTPSEILGNPDYQAMSYGGYRGKTRDDGPTVEQLVDDIRILNAMGIKLLRTYNTSQFPQAERLLEAIRREKQADPSFEMYVMLGAWIEAKNSWAEAVWDADNDTWVEGTGPDHTQGNLQNNSQEINTAIRLANEYPDIVKAIAVGNEAMVQWAVTYFVYPKTILKWVNYLQAAKASGELTADVWVTSSDNYESWGGGNPVYHTADLTQLFEAVDFVSVHTYPFHDSFYNPSFWGVLPSEEALPFDEMTGLTMDRAIAYAKGQYQSVLDYMSQLGIDKPVHIGETGWASIDGTAYGVKGSKAADEYKQKAFYDRLRAWTDEEGISLFFFEAFDEQWKNADSPDHSENHFG
;
A
#
# COMPACT_ATOMS: atom_id res chain seq x y z
N LEU A 1 36.26 27.44 -0.91
CA LEU A 1 35.67 26.10 -0.93
C LEU A 1 35.49 25.69 0.51
N ALA A 2 34.27 25.91 1.06
CA ALA A 2 33.89 25.43 2.37
C ALA A 2 33.53 23.94 2.20
N CYS A 3 34.26 23.06 2.89
CA CYS A 3 33.88 21.66 3.03
C CYS A 3 32.56 21.62 3.79
N ALA A 4 31.53 20.98 3.21
CA ALA A 4 30.35 20.63 3.95
C ALA A 4 30.74 19.69 5.14
N PRO A 5 30.16 19.86 6.32
CA PRO A 5 30.43 18.97 7.44
C PRO A 5 30.08 17.53 7.06
N PRO A 6 30.84 16.53 7.56
CA PRO A 6 30.49 15.13 7.32
C PRO A 6 29.09 14.87 7.89
N ILE A 7 28.22 14.34 7.05
CA ILE A 7 26.92 13.82 7.46
C ILE A 7 27.23 12.66 8.41
N HIS A 8 26.96 12.82 9.69
CA HIS A 8 26.92 11.70 10.64
C HIS A 8 25.77 10.79 10.16
N ARG A 9 26.08 9.76 9.38
CA ARG A 9 25.14 8.65 9.19
C ARG A 9 24.90 8.05 10.59
N SER A 10 23.63 7.98 10.98
CA SER A 10 23.24 7.17 12.12
C SER A 10 23.70 5.73 11.85
N ASP A 11 24.04 4.98 12.89
CA ASP A 11 24.40 3.54 12.77
C ASP A 11 23.28 2.71 12.10
N ASN A 12 22.09 3.30 11.91
CA ASN A 12 20.88 2.70 11.34
C ASN A 12 20.76 2.85 9.79
N GLY A 13 21.80 3.33 9.09
CA GLY A 13 21.76 3.52 7.63
C GLY A 13 20.96 4.75 7.18
N PRO A 14 20.41 4.78 5.93
CA PRO A 14 19.71 5.94 5.40
C PRO A 14 18.39 6.21 6.16
N THR A 15 18.07 7.49 6.23
CA THR A 15 16.82 7.97 6.83
C THR A 15 15.62 7.73 5.90
N PRO A 16 14.38 7.75 6.41
CA PRO A 16 13.20 7.68 5.55
C PRO A 16 13.16 8.72 4.44
N SER A 17 13.60 9.95 4.71
CA SER A 17 13.65 11.05 3.72
C SER A 17 14.76 10.88 2.65
N GLU A 18 15.76 10.06 2.91
CA GLU A 18 16.76 9.71 1.90
C GLU A 18 16.33 8.55 1.01
N ILE A 19 15.36 7.74 1.49
CA ILE A 19 14.81 6.58 0.78
C ILE A 19 13.55 6.95 -0.01
N LEU A 20 12.56 7.54 0.67
CA LEU A 20 11.27 7.84 0.04
C LEU A 20 11.42 8.96 -1.00
N GLY A 21 10.92 8.68 -2.21
CA GLY A 21 11.05 9.57 -3.37
C GLY A 21 12.40 9.48 -4.09
N ASN A 22 13.32 8.66 -3.62
CA ASN A 22 14.63 8.47 -4.28
C ASN A 22 14.55 7.28 -5.26
N PRO A 23 14.78 7.50 -6.58
CA PRO A 23 14.69 6.46 -7.60
C PRO A 23 15.69 5.31 -7.45
N ASP A 24 16.75 5.47 -6.63
CA ASP A 24 17.68 4.39 -6.31
C ASP A 24 17.09 3.36 -5.34
N TYR A 25 15.97 3.67 -4.71
CA TYR A 25 15.23 2.80 -3.77
C TYR A 25 13.87 2.42 -4.33
N GLN A 26 13.88 1.56 -5.33
CA GLN A 26 12.67 1.05 -5.96
C GLN A 26 11.80 0.30 -4.94
N ALA A 27 10.50 0.58 -4.96
CA ALA A 27 9.57 0.05 -3.98
C ALA A 27 8.59 -0.97 -4.58
N MET A 28 8.15 -1.95 -3.75
CA MET A 28 7.22 -3.00 -4.15
C MET A 28 6.37 -3.42 -2.96
N SER A 29 5.10 -3.70 -3.21
CA SER A 29 4.22 -4.40 -2.26
C SER A 29 4.56 -5.88 -2.22
N TYR A 30 4.61 -6.47 -1.02
CA TYR A 30 5.13 -7.82 -0.86
C TYR A 30 4.42 -8.60 0.25
N GLY A 31 3.92 -9.79 -0.10
CA GLY A 31 3.37 -10.77 0.83
C GLY A 31 4.23 -12.03 0.92
N GLY A 32 4.58 -12.61 -0.22
CA GLY A 32 5.43 -13.81 -0.32
C GLY A 32 4.70 -15.11 0.03
N TYR A 33 3.38 -15.11 0.05
CA TYR A 33 2.56 -16.30 0.30
C TYR A 33 2.54 -17.22 -0.93
N ARG A 34 2.74 -18.52 -0.73
CA ARG A 34 2.86 -19.50 -1.81
C ARG A 34 1.65 -20.42 -1.95
N GLY A 35 0.81 -20.44 -0.94
CA GLY A 35 -0.35 -21.34 -0.88
C GLY A 35 -1.66 -20.63 -1.23
N LYS A 36 -2.75 -21.39 -1.11
CA LYS A 36 -4.11 -20.89 -1.26
C LYS A 36 -4.69 -20.29 0.03
N THR A 37 -3.90 -20.23 1.09
CA THR A 37 -4.23 -19.58 2.37
C THR A 37 -3.00 -18.84 2.90
N ARG A 38 -3.19 -17.95 3.86
CA ARG A 38 -2.11 -17.29 4.58
C ARG A 38 -1.71 -18.00 5.88
N ASP A 39 -2.41 -19.06 6.24
CA ASP A 39 -2.22 -19.77 7.51
C ASP A 39 -0.85 -20.41 7.60
N ASP A 40 -0.37 -20.97 6.48
CA ASP A 40 0.98 -21.51 6.33
C ASP A 40 1.94 -20.43 5.80
N GLY A 41 2.13 -19.36 6.55
CA GLY A 41 2.98 -18.24 6.11
C GLY A 41 4.37 -18.67 5.61
N PRO A 42 5.03 -17.89 4.72
CA PRO A 42 6.31 -18.25 4.13
C PRO A 42 7.39 -18.47 5.20
N THR A 43 8.30 -19.41 4.95
CA THR A 43 9.47 -19.60 5.82
C THR A 43 10.51 -18.52 5.58
N VAL A 44 11.43 -18.34 6.54
CA VAL A 44 12.53 -17.36 6.38
C VAL A 44 13.38 -17.68 5.15
N GLU A 45 13.64 -18.95 4.87
CA GLU A 45 14.41 -19.41 3.70
C GLU A 45 13.71 -19.04 2.38
N GLN A 46 12.40 -19.23 2.32
CA GLN A 46 11.60 -18.82 1.15
C GLN A 46 11.64 -17.30 0.94
N LEU A 47 11.58 -16.54 2.04
CA LEU A 47 11.67 -15.08 1.98
C LEU A 47 13.08 -14.62 1.59
N VAL A 48 14.14 -15.33 2.01
CA VAL A 48 15.53 -15.08 1.55
C VAL A 48 15.62 -15.24 0.03
N ASP A 49 15.05 -16.30 -0.54
CA ASP A 49 15.05 -16.49 -1.99
C ASP A 49 14.35 -15.36 -2.73
N ASP A 50 13.19 -14.91 -2.22
CA ASP A 50 12.43 -13.79 -2.81
C ASP A 50 13.20 -12.47 -2.76
N ILE A 51 13.75 -12.11 -1.58
CA ILE A 51 14.45 -10.82 -1.46
C ILE A 51 15.74 -10.77 -2.27
N ARG A 52 16.37 -11.90 -2.53
CA ARG A 52 17.50 -11.97 -3.47
C ARG A 52 17.08 -11.67 -4.91
N ILE A 53 15.95 -12.24 -5.35
CA ILE A 53 15.36 -11.94 -6.66
C ILE A 53 15.01 -10.46 -6.75
N LEU A 54 14.29 -9.93 -5.78
CA LEU A 54 13.86 -8.53 -5.76
C LEU A 54 15.05 -7.57 -5.72
N ASN A 55 16.07 -7.86 -4.91
CA ASN A 55 17.29 -7.05 -4.87
C ASN A 55 18.05 -7.07 -6.20
N ALA A 56 18.13 -8.23 -6.87
CA ALA A 56 18.72 -8.35 -8.21
C ALA A 56 17.94 -7.56 -9.27
N MET A 57 16.63 -7.33 -9.07
CA MET A 57 15.79 -6.46 -9.90
C MET A 57 15.94 -4.98 -9.56
N GLY A 58 16.70 -4.62 -8.52
CA GLY A 58 16.86 -3.25 -8.04
C GLY A 58 15.82 -2.79 -7.04
N ILE A 59 14.94 -3.70 -6.56
CA ILE A 59 13.96 -3.39 -5.51
C ILE A 59 14.68 -3.35 -4.16
N LYS A 60 14.55 -2.24 -3.45
CA LYS A 60 15.19 -2.02 -2.15
C LYS A 60 14.25 -1.60 -1.04
N LEU A 61 12.98 -1.39 -1.34
CA LEU A 61 11.97 -0.98 -0.36
C LEU A 61 10.72 -1.86 -0.52
N LEU A 62 10.36 -2.57 0.54
CA LEU A 62 9.19 -3.44 0.55
C LEU A 62 8.10 -2.89 1.45
N ARG A 63 6.84 -3.10 1.08
CA ARG A 63 5.68 -2.81 1.91
C ARG A 63 5.00 -4.10 2.32
N THR A 64 4.71 -4.23 3.63
CA THR A 64 3.88 -5.31 4.21
C THR A 64 2.52 -4.77 4.66
N TYR A 65 1.62 -5.65 5.16
CA TYR A 65 0.22 -5.30 5.41
C TYR A 65 -0.25 -5.49 6.84
N ASN A 66 0.43 -6.35 7.60
CA ASN A 66 0.14 -6.63 9.01
C ASN A 66 1.41 -7.02 9.74
N THR A 67 1.42 -6.89 11.05
CA THR A 67 2.60 -7.16 11.89
C THR A 67 2.38 -8.34 12.83
N SER A 68 1.16 -8.59 13.28
CA SER A 68 0.86 -9.60 14.29
C SER A 68 -0.12 -10.68 13.85
N GLN A 69 -1.01 -10.38 12.92
CA GLN A 69 -2.00 -11.33 12.43
C GLN A 69 -1.37 -12.56 11.77
N PHE A 70 -0.26 -12.35 11.06
CA PHE A 70 0.52 -13.40 10.40
C PHE A 70 2.02 -13.21 10.69
N PRO A 71 2.81 -14.29 10.73
CA PRO A 71 4.24 -14.19 11.05
C PRO A 71 5.12 -13.64 9.92
N GLN A 72 4.52 -13.29 8.78
CA GLN A 72 5.23 -12.94 7.53
C GLN A 72 6.16 -11.74 7.73
N ALA A 73 5.69 -10.63 8.32
CA ALA A 73 6.48 -9.41 8.46
C ALA A 73 7.73 -9.63 9.33
N GLU A 74 7.60 -10.31 10.47
CA GLU A 74 8.74 -10.61 11.36
C GLU A 74 9.75 -11.54 10.66
N ARG A 75 9.27 -12.56 9.95
CA ARG A 75 10.14 -13.47 9.17
C ARG A 75 10.84 -12.74 8.02
N LEU A 76 10.19 -11.77 7.38
CA LEU A 76 10.81 -10.94 6.35
C LEU A 76 11.96 -10.11 6.92
N LEU A 77 11.76 -9.46 8.05
CA LEU A 77 12.81 -8.68 8.72
C LEU A 77 14.00 -9.56 9.11
N GLU A 78 13.74 -10.78 9.59
CA GLU A 78 14.79 -11.78 9.86
C GLU A 78 15.52 -12.20 8.59
N ALA A 79 14.83 -12.42 7.48
CA ALA A 79 15.43 -12.76 6.19
C ALA A 79 16.36 -11.63 5.71
N ILE A 80 15.91 -10.36 5.78
CA ILE A 80 16.72 -9.20 5.40
C ILE A 80 17.96 -9.08 6.31
N ARG A 81 17.78 -9.25 7.63
CA ARG A 81 18.90 -9.22 8.57
C ARG A 81 19.97 -10.26 8.25
N ARG A 82 19.57 -11.50 7.91
CA ARG A 82 20.48 -12.57 7.51
C ARG A 82 21.27 -12.22 6.25
N GLU A 83 20.62 -11.67 5.24
CA GLU A 83 21.29 -11.25 4.00
C GLU A 83 22.26 -10.10 4.24
N LYS A 84 21.88 -9.10 5.03
CA LYS A 84 22.78 -7.99 5.43
C LYS A 84 23.99 -8.45 6.26
N GLN A 85 23.83 -9.51 7.07
CA GLN A 85 24.93 -10.11 7.81
C GLN A 85 25.88 -10.92 6.90
N ALA A 86 25.33 -11.58 5.90
CA ALA A 86 26.11 -12.35 4.92
C ALA A 86 26.80 -11.45 3.90
N ASP A 87 26.16 -10.39 3.48
CA ASP A 87 26.67 -9.38 2.55
C ASP A 87 26.36 -7.96 3.07
N PRO A 88 27.36 -7.24 3.63
CA PRO A 88 27.16 -5.87 4.10
C PRO A 88 26.76 -4.86 3.04
N SER A 89 26.88 -5.19 1.74
CA SER A 89 26.41 -4.36 0.63
C SER A 89 24.93 -4.58 0.29
N PHE A 90 24.29 -5.60 0.87
CA PHE A 90 22.88 -5.87 0.66
C PHE A 90 22.03 -4.76 1.28
N GLU A 91 21.23 -4.10 0.45
CA GLU A 91 20.33 -3.04 0.88
C GLU A 91 18.88 -3.44 0.64
N MET A 92 18.11 -3.49 1.72
CA MET A 92 16.66 -3.64 1.68
C MET A 92 16.03 -3.05 2.94
N TYR A 93 14.94 -2.30 2.74
CA TYR A 93 14.22 -1.58 3.78
C TYR A 93 12.73 -1.93 3.71
N VAL A 94 12.00 -1.64 4.78
CA VAL A 94 10.59 -2.03 4.90
C VAL A 94 9.74 -0.88 5.43
N MET A 95 8.60 -0.66 4.79
CA MET A 95 7.44 0.01 5.34
C MET A 95 6.52 -1.07 5.93
N LEU A 96 6.44 -1.16 7.25
CA LEU A 96 5.53 -2.07 7.94
C LEU A 96 4.10 -1.58 7.83
N GLY A 97 3.19 -2.44 7.38
CA GLY A 97 1.76 -2.22 7.53
C GLY A 97 1.28 -2.75 8.88
N ALA A 98 0.61 -1.93 9.66
CA ALA A 98 -0.11 -2.34 10.87
C ALA A 98 -1.60 -2.37 10.55
N TRP A 99 -2.22 -3.53 10.51
CA TRP A 99 -3.63 -3.69 10.14
C TRP A 99 -4.55 -3.02 11.17
N ILE A 100 -5.44 -2.19 10.70
CA ILE A 100 -6.44 -1.52 11.55
C ILE A 100 -7.83 -1.87 11.03
N GLU A 101 -8.71 -2.23 11.95
CA GLU A 101 -10.07 -2.66 11.64
C GLU A 101 -11.09 -2.13 12.65
N ALA A 102 -12.35 -2.12 12.23
CA ALA A 102 -13.48 -1.75 13.09
C ALA A 102 -13.74 -2.81 14.19
N LYS A 103 -14.41 -2.42 15.22
CA LYS A 103 -14.95 -3.36 16.21
C LYS A 103 -15.97 -4.30 15.52
N ASN A 104 -15.91 -5.58 15.84
CA ASN A 104 -16.68 -6.63 15.20
C ASN A 104 -16.47 -6.77 13.69
N SER A 105 -15.29 -6.40 13.17
CA SER A 105 -14.92 -6.66 11.77
C SER A 105 -15.17 -8.10 11.39
N TRP A 106 -15.60 -8.31 10.15
CA TRP A 106 -15.90 -9.61 9.55
C TRP A 106 -17.12 -10.34 10.16
N ALA A 107 -17.77 -9.78 11.19
CA ALA A 107 -19.01 -10.31 11.68
C ALA A 107 -20.15 -10.05 10.70
N GLU A 108 -21.07 -11.01 10.57
CA GLU A 108 -22.27 -10.83 9.73
C GLU A 108 -23.22 -9.83 10.39
N ALA A 109 -23.66 -8.84 9.63
CA ALA A 109 -24.79 -8.00 10.03
C ALA A 109 -26.08 -8.78 9.84
N VAL A 110 -26.96 -8.74 10.84
CA VAL A 110 -28.23 -9.44 10.83
C VAL A 110 -29.35 -8.46 10.46
N TRP A 111 -30.10 -8.78 9.41
CA TRP A 111 -31.29 -8.01 9.01
C TRP A 111 -32.52 -8.54 9.72
N ASP A 112 -33.23 -7.67 10.42
CA ASP A 112 -34.55 -7.98 11.02
C ASP A 112 -35.66 -7.63 10.01
N ALA A 113 -36.14 -8.64 9.32
CA ALA A 113 -37.16 -8.48 8.30
C ALA A 113 -38.54 -8.08 8.87
N ASP A 114 -38.80 -8.33 10.15
CA ASP A 114 -40.07 -7.97 10.79
C ASP A 114 -40.16 -6.48 11.11
N ASN A 115 -39.02 -5.87 11.41
CA ASN A 115 -38.91 -4.45 11.75
C ASN A 115 -38.27 -3.60 10.65
N ASP A 116 -37.90 -4.19 9.51
CA ASP A 116 -37.25 -3.54 8.36
C ASP A 116 -36.00 -2.73 8.76
N THR A 117 -35.13 -3.35 9.57
CA THR A 117 -33.91 -2.71 10.11
C THR A 117 -32.78 -3.71 10.39
N TRP A 118 -31.56 -3.20 10.48
CA TRP A 118 -30.44 -3.99 10.96
C TRP A 118 -30.49 -4.17 12.48
N VAL A 119 -30.26 -5.40 12.95
CA VAL A 119 -30.18 -5.69 14.38
C VAL A 119 -28.98 -4.95 14.98
N GLU A 120 -29.23 -4.06 15.94
CA GLU A 120 -28.18 -3.28 16.61
C GLU A 120 -27.13 -4.19 17.28
N GLY A 121 -25.86 -3.86 17.10
CA GLY A 121 -24.74 -4.61 17.66
C GLY A 121 -24.33 -5.85 16.86
N THR A 122 -24.98 -6.13 15.71
CA THR A 122 -24.52 -7.12 14.74
C THR A 122 -23.72 -6.45 13.63
N GLY A 123 -22.74 -7.16 13.04
CA GLY A 123 -21.86 -6.60 12.04
C GLY A 123 -20.81 -5.62 12.59
N PRO A 124 -20.00 -5.03 11.71
CA PRO A 124 -18.95 -4.10 12.07
C PRO A 124 -19.48 -2.78 12.65
N ASP A 125 -18.86 -2.31 13.72
CA ASP A 125 -19.08 -0.97 14.27
C ASP A 125 -17.96 -0.03 13.80
N HIS A 126 -18.19 0.64 12.71
CA HIS A 126 -17.21 1.56 12.07
C HIS A 126 -16.88 2.81 12.89
N THR A 127 -17.69 3.12 13.92
CA THR A 127 -17.44 4.25 14.82
C THR A 127 -16.37 3.96 15.86
N GLN A 128 -16.03 2.68 16.03
CA GLN A 128 -15.05 2.18 17.00
C GLN A 128 -14.04 1.24 16.31
N GLY A 129 -12.77 1.37 16.69
CA GLY A 129 -11.76 0.39 16.30
C GLY A 129 -11.83 -0.88 17.15
N ASN A 130 -11.39 -2.00 16.60
CA ASN A 130 -11.09 -3.22 17.36
C ASN A 130 -9.88 -2.98 18.25
N LEU A 131 -10.12 -2.57 19.50
CA LEU A 131 -9.06 -2.11 20.38
C LEU A 131 -8.00 -3.20 20.62
N GLN A 132 -8.40 -4.45 20.78
CA GLN A 132 -7.49 -5.55 21.03
C GLN A 132 -6.57 -5.83 19.84
N ASN A 133 -7.13 -6.06 18.66
CA ASN A 133 -6.35 -6.40 17.47
C ASN A 133 -5.51 -5.20 17.03
N ASN A 134 -6.08 -4.00 16.98
CA ASN A 134 -5.39 -2.80 16.55
C ASN A 134 -4.21 -2.47 17.49
N SER A 135 -4.38 -2.60 18.81
CA SER A 135 -3.28 -2.36 19.75
C SER A 135 -2.17 -3.41 19.62
N GLN A 136 -2.53 -4.66 19.35
CA GLN A 136 -1.55 -5.73 19.12
C GLN A 136 -0.73 -5.46 17.84
N GLU A 137 -1.36 -5.06 16.74
CA GLU A 137 -0.68 -4.67 15.50
C GLU A 137 0.29 -3.51 15.72
N ILE A 138 -0.15 -2.45 16.37
CA ILE A 138 0.65 -1.24 16.63
C ILE A 138 1.81 -1.55 17.60
N ASN A 139 1.57 -2.27 18.68
CA ASN A 139 2.65 -2.61 19.64
C ASN A 139 3.68 -3.56 19.01
N THR A 140 3.24 -4.47 18.14
CA THR A 140 4.15 -5.31 17.35
C THR A 140 4.96 -4.49 16.37
N ALA A 141 4.36 -3.51 15.70
CA ALA A 141 5.08 -2.58 14.81
C ALA A 141 6.18 -1.82 15.56
N ILE A 142 5.90 -1.30 16.77
CA ILE A 142 6.90 -0.63 17.63
C ILE A 142 8.04 -1.59 17.98
N ARG A 143 7.71 -2.80 18.43
CA ARG A 143 8.72 -3.82 18.77
C ARG A 143 9.62 -4.14 17.57
N LEU A 144 9.03 -4.42 16.41
CA LEU A 144 9.77 -4.76 15.20
C LEU A 144 10.63 -3.59 14.70
N ALA A 145 10.12 -2.37 14.73
CA ALA A 145 10.89 -1.19 14.34
C ALA A 145 12.11 -0.96 15.25
N ASN A 146 11.96 -1.21 16.54
CA ASN A 146 13.07 -1.09 17.53
C ASN A 146 14.06 -2.26 17.43
N GLU A 147 13.61 -3.46 17.05
CA GLU A 147 14.47 -4.64 16.87
C GLU A 147 15.26 -4.60 15.55
N TYR A 148 14.72 -3.93 14.53
CA TYR A 148 15.29 -3.82 13.18
C TYR A 148 15.38 -2.34 12.72
N PRO A 149 16.05 -1.44 13.47
CA PRO A 149 16.03 0.00 13.22
C PRO A 149 16.77 0.39 11.92
N ASP A 150 17.67 -0.46 11.45
CA ASP A 150 18.39 -0.31 10.19
C ASP A 150 17.60 -0.82 8.98
N ILE A 151 16.45 -1.48 9.18
CA ILE A 151 15.60 -2.07 8.14
C ILE A 151 14.25 -1.38 8.07
N VAL A 152 13.56 -1.20 9.19
CA VAL A 152 12.23 -0.58 9.24
C VAL A 152 12.37 0.94 9.12
N LYS A 153 11.78 1.52 8.08
CA LYS A 153 11.87 2.96 7.79
C LYS A 153 10.54 3.70 7.87
N ALA A 154 9.43 2.96 7.76
CA ALA A 154 8.11 3.55 7.93
C ALA A 154 7.13 2.55 8.56
N ILE A 155 6.10 3.07 9.21
CA ILE A 155 4.93 2.33 9.69
C ILE A 155 3.69 2.96 9.06
N ALA A 156 2.92 2.16 8.32
CA ALA A 156 1.63 2.53 7.77
C ALA A 156 0.52 2.01 8.68
N VAL A 157 -0.24 2.92 9.27
CA VAL A 157 -1.37 2.64 10.16
C VAL A 157 -2.62 2.38 9.32
N GLY A 158 -3.00 1.13 9.18
CA GLY A 158 -4.10 0.68 8.34
C GLY A 158 -3.71 0.50 6.87
N ASN A 159 -4.52 -0.31 6.19
CA ASN A 159 -4.49 -0.51 4.74
C ASN A 159 -5.90 -0.39 4.21
N GLU A 160 -6.18 0.64 3.39
CA GLU A 160 -7.52 0.94 2.90
C GLU A 160 -8.57 0.85 4.02
N ALA A 161 -8.16 1.34 5.19
CA ALA A 161 -8.96 1.21 6.39
C ALA A 161 -10.01 2.32 6.52
N MET A 162 -9.91 3.41 5.75
CA MET A 162 -10.87 4.52 5.79
C MET A 162 -11.86 4.49 4.63
N VAL A 163 -11.66 3.67 3.61
CA VAL A 163 -12.58 3.59 2.47
C VAL A 163 -13.90 2.93 2.87
N GLN A 164 -15.02 3.64 2.71
CA GLN A 164 -16.33 3.19 3.19
C GLN A 164 -16.92 2.02 2.40
N TRP A 165 -16.40 1.69 1.23
CA TRP A 165 -16.78 0.48 0.51
C TRP A 165 -16.20 -0.81 1.13
N ALA A 166 -15.18 -0.72 1.98
CA ALA A 166 -14.65 -1.83 2.75
C ALA A 166 -15.53 -2.15 3.97
N VAL A 167 -16.82 -2.39 3.72
CA VAL A 167 -17.89 -2.50 4.74
C VAL A 167 -17.64 -3.55 5.83
N THR A 168 -16.74 -4.49 5.60
CA THR A 168 -16.40 -5.53 6.56
C THR A 168 -15.44 -5.08 7.65
N TYR A 169 -14.68 -3.99 7.45
CA TYR A 169 -13.63 -3.60 8.40
C TYR A 169 -13.34 -2.10 8.49
N PHE A 170 -13.86 -1.25 7.61
CA PHE A 170 -13.44 0.15 7.59
C PHE A 170 -13.67 0.86 8.92
N VAL A 171 -12.89 1.89 9.17
CA VAL A 171 -12.99 2.79 10.32
C VAL A 171 -13.01 4.24 9.85
N TYR A 172 -13.59 5.13 10.62
CA TYR A 172 -13.47 6.56 10.34
C TYR A 172 -12.06 7.09 10.65
N PRO A 173 -11.62 8.20 10.01
CA PRO A 173 -10.29 8.78 10.18
C PRO A 173 -9.88 8.99 11.63
N LYS A 174 -10.81 9.24 12.54
CA LYS A 174 -10.57 9.35 13.98
C LYS A 174 -9.86 8.14 14.59
N THR A 175 -10.18 6.94 14.13
CA THR A 175 -9.54 5.71 14.63
C THR A 175 -8.10 5.61 14.14
N ILE A 176 -7.84 5.95 12.88
CA ILE A 176 -6.49 6.00 12.32
C ILE A 176 -5.66 7.08 13.03
N LEU A 177 -6.21 8.29 13.15
CA LEU A 177 -5.58 9.42 13.85
C LEU A 177 -5.17 9.06 15.28
N LYS A 178 -6.00 8.31 16.01
CA LYS A 178 -5.66 7.82 17.35
C LYS A 178 -4.36 7.03 17.36
N TRP A 179 -4.20 6.11 16.42
CA TRP A 179 -3.02 5.24 16.38
C TRP A 179 -1.79 5.92 15.79
N VAL A 180 -1.97 6.82 14.81
CA VAL A 180 -0.90 7.70 14.33
C VAL A 180 -0.36 8.56 15.48
N ASN A 181 -1.23 9.22 16.23
CA ASN A 181 -0.83 10.02 17.39
C ASN A 181 -0.14 9.18 18.48
N TYR A 182 -0.58 7.93 18.67
CA TYR A 182 0.08 7.01 19.61
C TYR A 182 1.53 6.71 19.18
N LEU A 183 1.76 6.44 17.89
CA LEU A 183 3.12 6.22 17.37
C LEU A 183 3.97 7.49 17.42
N GLN A 184 3.41 8.66 17.11
CA GLN A 184 4.14 9.94 17.23
C GLN A 184 4.51 10.25 18.68
N ALA A 185 3.62 9.96 19.63
CA ALA A 185 3.92 10.07 21.07
C ALA A 185 5.01 9.08 21.51
N ALA A 186 4.99 7.85 21.01
CA ALA A 186 6.04 6.85 21.26
C ALA A 186 7.41 7.30 20.71
N LYS A 187 7.45 7.95 19.55
CA LYS A 187 8.68 8.60 19.02
C LYS A 187 9.16 9.71 19.96
N ALA A 188 8.26 10.58 20.40
CA ALA A 188 8.59 11.71 21.25
C ALA A 188 9.10 11.27 22.64
N SER A 189 8.59 10.14 23.18
CA SER A 189 9.04 9.57 24.46
C SER A 189 10.29 8.70 24.36
N GLY A 190 10.73 8.33 23.15
CA GLY A 190 11.82 7.39 22.91
C GLY A 190 11.43 5.92 23.05
N GLU A 191 10.15 5.61 23.15
CA GLU A 191 9.63 4.23 23.10
C GLU A 191 9.72 3.63 21.69
N LEU A 192 9.58 4.45 20.66
CA LEU A 192 9.82 4.11 19.27
C LEU A 192 11.02 4.90 18.76
N THR A 193 11.88 4.27 17.96
CA THR A 193 13.01 4.95 17.31
C THR A 193 12.54 6.18 16.52
N ALA A 194 13.28 7.29 16.63
CA ALA A 194 12.91 8.56 16.01
C ALA A 194 13.03 8.53 14.49
N ASP A 195 13.84 7.63 13.93
CA ASP A 195 14.14 7.54 12.49
C ASP A 195 13.04 6.83 11.68
N VAL A 196 11.91 6.48 12.28
CA VAL A 196 10.78 5.85 11.60
C VAL A 196 9.72 6.90 11.25
N TRP A 197 9.30 6.95 9.99
CA TRP A 197 8.18 7.76 9.55
C TRP A 197 6.84 7.04 9.73
N VAL A 198 5.81 7.78 10.10
CA VAL A 198 4.46 7.27 10.34
C VAL A 198 3.50 7.82 9.30
N THR A 199 2.72 6.93 8.69
CA THR A 199 1.68 7.27 7.72
C THR A 199 0.42 6.43 7.93
N SER A 200 -0.60 6.66 7.12
CA SER A 200 -1.66 5.71 6.79
C SER A 200 -1.62 5.47 5.29
N SER A 201 -1.88 4.24 4.84
CA SER A 201 -1.85 3.89 3.43
C SER A 201 -3.26 3.56 2.97
N ASP A 202 -3.84 4.44 2.15
CA ASP A 202 -5.26 4.39 1.85
C ASP A 202 -5.60 4.94 0.46
N ASN A 203 -6.81 4.67 0.00
CA ASN A 203 -7.32 5.09 -1.29
C ASN A 203 -7.33 6.63 -1.41
N TYR A 204 -7.10 7.15 -2.62
CA TYR A 204 -7.11 8.59 -2.90
C TYR A 204 -8.42 9.28 -2.48
N GLU A 205 -9.56 8.59 -2.58
CA GLU A 205 -10.84 9.15 -2.14
C GLU A 205 -10.86 9.40 -0.62
N SER A 206 -10.40 8.44 0.17
CA SER A 206 -10.37 8.56 1.63
C SER A 206 -9.35 9.60 2.10
N TRP A 207 -8.33 9.89 1.31
CA TRP A 207 -7.43 11.03 1.45
C TRP A 207 -8.00 12.34 0.88
N GLY A 208 -9.31 12.39 0.61
CA GLY A 208 -10.01 13.62 0.21
C GLY A 208 -9.91 13.99 -1.28
N GLY A 209 -9.25 13.16 -2.10
CA GLY A 209 -9.12 13.41 -3.53
C GLY A 209 -10.36 13.09 -4.38
N GLY A 210 -11.39 12.51 -3.77
CA GLY A 210 -12.62 12.11 -4.45
C GLY A 210 -13.88 12.65 -3.78
N ASN A 211 -14.70 11.75 -3.22
CA ASN A 211 -15.98 12.06 -2.64
C ASN A 211 -15.86 13.00 -1.41
N PRO A 212 -16.55 14.16 -1.40
CA PRO A 212 -16.55 15.10 -0.26
C PRO A 212 -17.00 14.51 1.09
N VAL A 213 -17.61 13.35 1.12
CA VAL A 213 -17.97 12.64 2.37
C VAL A 213 -16.74 12.39 3.27
N TYR A 214 -15.56 12.31 2.68
CA TYR A 214 -14.30 12.15 3.40
C TYR A 214 -13.73 13.48 3.93
N HIS A 215 -14.24 14.64 3.52
CA HIS A 215 -13.75 15.95 3.95
C HIS A 215 -14.19 16.26 5.39
N THR A 216 -13.47 15.71 6.35
CA THR A 216 -13.79 15.83 7.78
C THR A 216 -12.65 16.49 8.56
N ALA A 217 -12.98 17.05 9.74
CA ALA A 217 -11.97 17.63 10.62
C ALA A 217 -10.96 16.57 11.10
N ASP A 218 -11.39 15.33 11.31
CA ASP A 218 -10.49 14.24 11.70
C ASP A 218 -9.51 13.89 10.59
N LEU A 219 -9.92 13.96 9.32
CA LEU A 219 -9.01 13.77 8.18
C LEU A 219 -7.99 14.91 8.09
N THR A 220 -8.41 16.15 8.31
CA THR A 220 -7.47 17.30 8.35
C THR A 220 -6.41 17.09 9.43
N GLN A 221 -6.82 16.71 10.64
CA GLN A 221 -5.87 16.41 11.73
C GLN A 221 -4.97 15.20 11.41
N LEU A 222 -5.48 14.21 10.66
CA LEU A 222 -4.68 13.07 10.23
C LEU A 222 -3.57 13.51 9.26
N PHE A 223 -3.86 14.36 8.30
CA PHE A 223 -2.85 14.97 7.42
C PHE A 223 -1.75 15.68 8.21
N GLU A 224 -2.13 16.42 9.26
CA GLU A 224 -1.17 17.12 10.12
C GLU A 224 -0.28 16.15 10.92
N ALA A 225 -0.85 15.00 11.35
CA ALA A 225 -0.20 14.06 12.25
C ALA A 225 0.76 13.09 11.55
N VAL A 226 0.54 12.75 10.28
CA VAL A 226 1.43 11.84 9.52
C VAL A 226 2.72 12.53 9.10
N ASP A 227 3.80 11.77 8.92
CA ASP A 227 5.06 12.28 8.39
C ASP A 227 5.00 12.44 6.85
N PHE A 228 4.22 11.61 6.17
CA PHE A 228 3.92 11.68 4.74
C PHE A 228 2.55 11.05 4.46
N VAL A 229 2.00 11.30 3.28
CA VAL A 229 0.74 10.72 2.81
C VAL A 229 1.05 9.53 1.88
N SER A 230 0.47 8.37 2.17
CA SER A 230 0.60 7.16 1.35
C SER A 230 -0.74 6.89 0.64
N VAL A 231 -0.76 7.19 -0.66
CA VAL A 231 -1.97 7.20 -1.48
C VAL A 231 -2.05 5.94 -2.36
N HIS A 232 -3.24 5.33 -2.47
CA HIS A 232 -3.50 4.28 -3.44
C HIS A 232 -4.22 4.84 -4.67
N THR A 233 -3.76 4.42 -5.85
CA THR A 233 -4.36 4.78 -7.13
C THR A 233 -4.55 3.50 -7.96
N TYR A 234 -5.78 3.19 -8.37
CA TYR A 234 -6.08 1.94 -9.07
C TYR A 234 -6.93 2.14 -10.33
N PRO A 235 -6.33 2.65 -11.44
CA PRO A 235 -7.06 2.72 -12.71
C PRO A 235 -7.60 1.36 -13.15
N PHE A 236 -6.85 0.27 -12.93
CA PHE A 236 -7.27 -1.07 -13.30
C PHE A 236 -8.59 -1.49 -12.65
N HIS A 237 -8.78 -1.22 -11.36
CA HIS A 237 -10.02 -1.53 -10.65
C HIS A 237 -11.22 -0.75 -11.22
N ASP A 238 -11.00 0.49 -11.64
CA ASP A 238 -12.06 1.31 -12.23
C ASP A 238 -12.48 0.83 -13.63
N SER A 239 -11.73 -0.08 -14.25
CA SER A 239 -12.11 -0.76 -15.49
C SER A 239 -13.38 -1.61 -15.34
N PHE A 240 -13.75 -2.00 -14.10
CA PHE A 240 -15.03 -2.63 -13.81
C PHE A 240 -16.20 -1.72 -14.17
N TYR A 241 -16.10 -0.41 -13.88
CA TYR A 241 -17.15 0.58 -14.15
C TYR A 241 -17.10 1.12 -15.58
N ASN A 242 -15.91 1.17 -16.17
CA ASN A 242 -15.64 1.67 -17.51
C ASN A 242 -14.71 0.74 -18.28
N PRO A 243 -15.14 -0.47 -18.63
CA PRO A 243 -14.25 -1.48 -19.21
C PRO A 243 -13.66 -1.07 -20.56
N SER A 244 -14.33 -0.20 -21.32
CA SER A 244 -13.83 0.32 -22.60
C SER A 244 -12.80 1.44 -22.43
N PHE A 245 -12.64 1.99 -21.25
CA PHE A 245 -11.75 3.13 -21.02
C PHE A 245 -10.26 2.73 -21.07
N TRP A 246 -9.95 1.57 -20.46
CA TRP A 246 -8.60 1.00 -20.43
C TRP A 246 -8.44 -0.16 -21.42
N GLY A 247 -9.53 -0.63 -21.99
CA GLY A 247 -9.52 -1.61 -23.05
C GLY A 247 -9.11 -0.99 -24.39
N VAL A 248 -8.96 -1.85 -25.38
CA VAL A 248 -8.71 -1.43 -26.75
C VAL A 248 -10.01 -0.88 -27.35
N LEU A 249 -9.99 0.36 -27.79
CA LEU A 249 -11.14 0.96 -28.46
C LEU A 249 -11.32 0.37 -29.88
N PRO A 250 -12.55 0.31 -30.42
CA PRO A 250 -12.77 -0.19 -31.77
C PRO A 250 -11.97 0.56 -32.87
N SER A 251 -11.68 1.84 -32.65
CA SER A 251 -10.85 2.65 -33.55
C SER A 251 -9.36 2.30 -33.48
N GLU A 252 -8.94 1.59 -32.44
CA GLU A 252 -7.55 1.23 -32.15
C GLU A 252 -7.22 -0.22 -32.56
N GLU A 253 -8.24 -1.05 -32.82
CA GLU A 253 -8.05 -2.49 -33.09
C GLU A 253 -7.21 -2.79 -34.34
N ALA A 254 -7.16 -1.85 -35.30
CA ALA A 254 -6.37 -1.98 -36.51
C ALA A 254 -4.94 -1.44 -36.40
N LEU A 255 -4.59 -0.83 -35.27
CA LEU A 255 -3.25 -0.28 -35.04
C LEU A 255 -2.23 -1.39 -34.77
N PRO A 256 -0.93 -1.13 -34.99
CA PRO A 256 0.12 -2.01 -34.50
C PRO A 256 0.00 -2.24 -32.99
N PHE A 257 0.34 -3.45 -32.54
CA PHE A 257 0.16 -3.87 -31.15
C PHE A 257 0.78 -2.90 -30.15
N ASP A 258 2.01 -2.44 -30.39
CA ASP A 258 2.72 -1.51 -29.48
C ASP A 258 2.03 -0.14 -29.42
N GLU A 259 1.51 0.36 -30.53
CA GLU A 259 0.78 1.63 -30.57
C GLU A 259 -0.55 1.52 -29.82
N MET A 260 -1.30 0.45 -30.07
CA MET A 260 -2.55 0.14 -29.38
C MET A 260 -2.36 0.03 -27.87
N THR A 261 -1.35 -0.72 -27.42
CA THR A 261 -0.98 -0.84 -26.01
C THR A 261 -0.57 0.51 -25.43
N GLY A 262 0.20 1.29 -26.20
CA GLY A 262 0.62 2.64 -25.81
C GLY A 262 -0.55 3.54 -25.47
N LEU A 263 -1.52 3.65 -26.37
CA LEU A 263 -2.70 4.51 -26.18
C LEU A 263 -3.55 4.10 -24.96
N THR A 264 -3.75 2.80 -24.78
CA THR A 264 -4.47 2.26 -23.61
C THR A 264 -3.77 2.66 -22.30
N MET A 265 -2.45 2.47 -22.24
CA MET A 265 -1.69 2.77 -21.02
C MET A 265 -1.53 4.28 -20.78
N ASP A 266 -1.47 5.10 -21.82
CA ASP A 266 -1.48 6.55 -21.65
C ASP A 266 -2.74 7.05 -20.95
N ARG A 267 -3.91 6.47 -21.26
CA ARG A 267 -5.17 6.78 -20.57
C ARG A 267 -5.13 6.35 -19.10
N ALA A 268 -4.64 5.14 -18.83
CA ALA A 268 -4.54 4.62 -17.47
C ALA A 268 -3.57 5.45 -16.61
N ILE A 269 -2.40 5.82 -17.15
CA ILE A 269 -1.42 6.67 -16.47
C ILE A 269 -1.97 8.07 -16.22
N ALA A 270 -2.65 8.68 -17.18
CA ALA A 270 -3.28 9.98 -17.00
C ALA A 270 -4.31 9.96 -15.88
N TYR A 271 -5.07 8.88 -15.76
CA TYR A 271 -6.04 8.69 -14.68
C TYR A 271 -5.39 8.52 -13.31
N ALA A 272 -4.35 7.68 -13.20
CA ALA A 272 -3.59 7.52 -11.96
C ALA A 272 -2.98 8.85 -11.48
N LYS A 273 -2.41 9.62 -12.41
CA LYS A 273 -1.90 10.98 -12.12
C LYS A 273 -3.01 11.92 -11.66
N GLY A 274 -4.21 11.83 -12.25
CA GLY A 274 -5.38 12.61 -11.83
C GLY A 274 -5.81 12.27 -10.41
N GLN A 275 -5.85 10.99 -10.03
CA GLN A 275 -6.16 10.56 -8.67
C GLN A 275 -5.12 11.09 -7.66
N TYR A 276 -3.83 10.97 -7.98
CA TYR A 276 -2.76 11.52 -7.15
C TYR A 276 -2.88 13.05 -7.01
N GLN A 277 -3.06 13.77 -8.12
CA GLN A 277 -3.18 15.22 -8.14
C GLN A 277 -4.38 15.71 -7.31
N SER A 278 -5.50 14.98 -7.33
CA SER A 278 -6.69 15.36 -6.56
C SER A 278 -6.43 15.40 -5.03
N VAL A 279 -5.55 14.54 -4.53
CA VAL A 279 -5.12 14.57 -3.12
C VAL A 279 -4.25 15.80 -2.84
N LEU A 280 -3.29 16.12 -3.74
CA LEU A 280 -2.48 17.34 -3.62
C LEU A 280 -3.34 18.60 -3.63
N ASP A 281 -4.34 18.65 -4.50
CA ASP A 281 -5.26 19.78 -4.60
C ASP A 281 -6.06 19.96 -3.31
N TYR A 282 -6.53 18.88 -2.70
CA TYR A 282 -7.22 18.92 -1.42
C TYR A 282 -6.29 19.35 -0.28
N MET A 283 -5.07 18.79 -0.20
CA MET A 283 -4.06 19.24 0.77
C MET A 283 -3.77 20.75 0.64
N SER A 284 -3.63 21.23 -0.60
CA SER A 284 -3.43 22.66 -0.88
C SER A 284 -4.58 23.53 -0.39
N GLN A 285 -5.84 23.10 -0.54
CA GLN A 285 -7.02 23.79 0.01
C GLN A 285 -6.97 23.87 1.54
N LEU A 286 -6.39 22.87 2.20
CA LEU A 286 -6.21 22.84 3.65
C LEU A 286 -4.97 23.61 4.13
N GLY A 287 -4.10 24.07 3.20
CA GLY A 287 -2.82 24.69 3.53
C GLY A 287 -1.80 23.70 4.10
N ILE A 288 -1.91 22.41 3.75
CA ILE A 288 -1.02 21.35 4.20
C ILE A 288 0.01 21.06 3.11
N ASP A 289 1.29 21.04 3.52
CA ASP A 289 2.43 20.70 2.66
C ASP A 289 3.19 19.52 3.31
N LYS A 290 3.00 18.33 2.73
CA LYS A 290 3.66 17.09 3.15
C LYS A 290 4.05 16.26 1.93
N PRO A 291 5.11 15.44 2.02
CA PRO A 291 5.43 14.48 0.97
C PRO A 291 4.24 13.55 0.71
N VAL A 292 3.97 13.26 -0.55
CA VAL A 292 2.95 12.29 -0.97
C VAL A 292 3.62 11.23 -1.83
N HIS A 293 3.43 9.97 -1.46
CA HIS A 293 3.96 8.82 -2.20
C HIS A 293 2.81 7.88 -2.58
N ILE A 294 2.99 7.10 -3.65
CA ILE A 294 2.03 6.09 -4.06
C ILE A 294 2.31 4.83 -3.23
N GLY A 295 1.46 4.60 -2.22
CA GLY A 295 1.56 3.47 -1.31
C GLY A 295 1.09 2.16 -1.93
N GLU A 296 0.24 2.23 -2.96
CA GLU A 296 -0.20 1.06 -3.70
C GLU A 296 -0.80 1.46 -5.05
N THR A 297 -0.45 0.72 -6.07
CA THR A 297 -1.10 0.68 -7.38
C THR A 297 -0.64 -0.57 -8.10
N GLY A 298 -1.38 -1.01 -9.11
CA GLY A 298 -1.01 -2.20 -9.86
C GLY A 298 -1.85 -2.39 -11.11
N TRP A 299 -1.49 -3.39 -11.88
CA TRP A 299 -2.20 -3.81 -13.09
C TRP A 299 -2.11 -5.33 -13.21
N ALA A 300 -3.23 -6.03 -13.33
CA ALA A 300 -3.23 -7.46 -13.47
C ALA A 300 -2.79 -7.90 -14.86
N SER A 301 -2.17 -9.09 -14.97
CA SER A 301 -1.75 -9.68 -16.24
C SER A 301 -2.87 -10.41 -16.98
N ILE A 302 -4.02 -10.61 -16.33
CA ILE A 302 -5.18 -11.27 -16.95
C ILE A 302 -6.47 -10.50 -16.70
N ASP A 303 -7.41 -10.57 -17.66
CA ASP A 303 -8.79 -10.11 -17.50
C ASP A 303 -9.51 -11.02 -16.48
N GLY A 304 -10.22 -10.41 -15.54
CA GLY A 304 -11.02 -11.11 -14.54
C GLY A 304 -12.51 -10.82 -14.67
N THR A 305 -13.30 -11.43 -13.77
CA THR A 305 -14.73 -11.16 -13.67
C THR A 305 -15.04 -9.88 -12.90
N ALA A 306 -14.12 -9.43 -12.06
CA ALA A 306 -14.28 -8.26 -11.22
C ALA A 306 -13.65 -7.00 -11.84
N TYR A 307 -12.44 -7.13 -12.39
CA TYR A 307 -11.69 -6.03 -12.98
C TYR A 307 -11.14 -6.42 -14.35
N GLY A 308 -11.02 -5.48 -15.27
CA GLY A 308 -10.58 -5.76 -16.61
C GLY A 308 -11.55 -6.71 -17.29
N VAL A 309 -12.82 -6.33 -17.42
CA VAL A 309 -13.91 -7.19 -17.91
C VAL A 309 -13.47 -8.04 -19.09
N LYS A 310 -13.76 -9.34 -19.02
CA LYS A 310 -13.41 -10.33 -20.06
C LYS A 310 -13.83 -9.84 -21.45
N GLY A 311 -12.88 -9.83 -22.37
CA GLY A 311 -13.06 -9.33 -23.73
C GLY A 311 -12.80 -7.85 -23.92
N SER A 312 -12.54 -7.06 -22.87
CA SER A 312 -12.13 -5.66 -22.95
C SER A 312 -10.71 -5.48 -23.48
N LYS A 313 -9.91 -6.54 -23.46
CA LYS A 313 -8.46 -6.50 -23.73
C LYS A 313 -7.69 -5.53 -22.82
N ALA A 314 -8.22 -5.25 -21.63
CA ALA A 314 -7.60 -4.32 -20.68
C ALA A 314 -6.35 -4.91 -20.03
N ALA A 315 -6.28 -6.23 -19.84
CA ALA A 315 -5.21 -6.91 -19.11
C ALA A 315 -4.47 -7.91 -20.00
N ASP A 316 -3.17 -7.82 -19.96
CA ASP A 316 -2.18 -8.79 -20.40
C ASP A 316 -0.81 -8.42 -19.83
N GLU A 317 0.19 -9.30 -19.91
CA GLU A 317 1.54 -9.07 -19.40
C GLU A 317 2.22 -7.84 -20.03
N TYR A 318 1.94 -7.52 -21.28
CA TYR A 318 2.52 -6.35 -21.95
C TYR A 318 1.96 -5.04 -21.38
N LYS A 319 0.66 -4.98 -21.11
CA LYS A 319 0.03 -3.81 -20.49
C LYS A 319 0.44 -3.66 -19.04
N GLN A 320 0.51 -4.76 -18.28
CA GLN A 320 1.03 -4.76 -16.92
C GLN A 320 2.43 -4.14 -16.87
N LYS A 321 3.34 -4.65 -17.72
CA LYS A 321 4.69 -4.10 -17.83
C LYS A 321 4.70 -2.64 -18.28
N ALA A 322 3.93 -2.29 -19.29
CA ALA A 322 3.87 -0.93 -19.82
C ALA A 322 3.30 0.06 -18.80
N PHE A 323 2.32 -0.37 -18.00
CA PHE A 323 1.79 0.43 -16.89
C PHE A 323 2.86 0.69 -15.83
N TYR A 324 3.57 -0.38 -15.40
CA TYR A 324 4.67 -0.25 -14.46
C TYR A 324 5.77 0.67 -14.97
N ASP A 325 6.30 0.43 -16.17
CA ASP A 325 7.42 1.19 -16.73
C ASP A 325 7.10 2.69 -16.84
N ARG A 326 5.90 3.02 -17.33
CA ARG A 326 5.49 4.41 -17.54
C ARG A 326 5.16 5.15 -16.25
N LEU A 327 4.49 4.47 -15.33
CA LEU A 327 4.17 5.05 -14.03
C LEU A 327 5.45 5.29 -13.24
N ARG A 328 6.36 4.32 -13.25
CA ARG A 328 7.66 4.43 -12.61
C ARG A 328 8.50 5.58 -13.21
N ALA A 329 8.56 5.71 -14.52
CA ALA A 329 9.29 6.81 -15.16
C ALA A 329 8.81 8.18 -14.66
N TRP A 330 7.50 8.35 -14.53
CA TRP A 330 6.93 9.57 -13.97
C TRP A 330 7.26 9.75 -12.48
N THR A 331 7.10 8.71 -11.68
CA THR A 331 7.34 8.79 -10.23
C THR A 331 8.82 9.01 -9.90
N ASP A 332 9.74 8.44 -10.69
CA ASP A 332 11.18 8.68 -10.58
C ASP A 332 11.53 10.15 -10.90
N GLU A 333 10.90 10.74 -11.92
CA GLU A 333 11.08 12.15 -12.29
C GLU A 333 10.57 13.12 -11.22
N GLU A 334 9.43 12.80 -10.61
CA GLU A 334 8.77 13.65 -9.60
C GLU A 334 9.28 13.41 -8.16
N GLY A 335 10.17 12.44 -7.95
CA GLY A 335 10.66 12.09 -6.62
C GLY A 335 9.57 11.44 -5.75
N ILE A 336 8.76 10.57 -6.32
CA ILE A 336 7.66 9.85 -5.66
C ILE A 336 8.06 8.38 -5.52
N SER A 337 7.98 7.80 -4.32
CA SER A 337 8.07 6.35 -4.18
C SER A 337 6.80 5.69 -4.72
N LEU A 338 7.00 4.61 -5.49
CA LEU A 338 5.94 3.81 -6.08
C LEU A 338 5.98 2.39 -5.52
N PHE A 339 5.10 2.07 -4.58
CA PHE A 339 4.90 0.70 -4.11
C PHE A 339 3.97 -0.02 -5.08
N PHE A 340 4.57 -0.68 -6.07
CA PHE A 340 3.80 -1.40 -7.07
C PHE A 340 3.27 -2.71 -6.50
N PHE A 341 2.02 -2.99 -6.72
CA PHE A 341 1.31 -4.18 -6.30
C PHE A 341 1.23 -5.14 -7.49
N GLU A 342 1.94 -6.29 -7.48
CA GLU A 342 2.75 -6.75 -6.35
C GLU A 342 3.98 -7.55 -6.84
N ALA A 343 4.81 -7.99 -5.91
CA ALA A 343 6.08 -8.66 -6.23
C ALA A 343 5.91 -10.02 -6.93
N PHE A 344 4.90 -10.81 -6.56
CA PHE A 344 4.64 -12.15 -7.07
C PHE A 344 3.14 -12.43 -7.05
N ASP A 345 2.67 -13.28 -7.95
CA ASP A 345 1.30 -13.81 -7.94
C ASP A 345 0.97 -14.52 -6.62
N GLU A 346 -0.19 -14.23 -6.04
CA GLU A 346 -0.63 -14.80 -4.77
C GLU A 346 -2.02 -15.44 -4.85
N GLN A 347 -2.05 -16.76 -4.89
CA GLN A 347 -3.28 -17.55 -5.10
C GLN A 347 -4.28 -17.52 -3.92
N TRP A 348 -3.86 -17.08 -2.73
CA TRP A 348 -4.74 -16.99 -1.57
C TRP A 348 -5.80 -15.89 -1.70
N LYS A 349 -5.56 -14.89 -2.53
CA LYS A 349 -6.48 -13.74 -2.72
C LYS A 349 -7.82 -14.16 -3.29
N ASN A 350 -7.81 -15.14 -4.19
CA ASN A 350 -9.03 -15.79 -4.66
C ASN A 350 -8.75 -17.28 -4.95
N ALA A 351 -8.68 -18.08 -3.88
CA ALA A 351 -8.24 -19.48 -3.93
C ALA A 351 -9.17 -20.40 -4.74
N ASP A 352 -10.46 -20.06 -4.81
CA ASP A 352 -11.48 -20.84 -5.50
C ASP A 352 -11.59 -20.49 -6.99
N SER A 353 -10.99 -19.41 -7.43
CA SER A 353 -11.00 -18.93 -8.82
C SER A 353 -9.56 -18.61 -9.27
N PRO A 354 -8.79 -19.62 -9.72
CA PRO A 354 -7.40 -19.42 -10.11
C PRO A 354 -7.19 -18.36 -11.21
N ASP A 355 -8.18 -18.16 -12.09
CA ASP A 355 -8.15 -17.18 -13.17
C ASP A 355 -8.69 -15.80 -12.73
N HIS A 356 -8.85 -15.56 -11.43
CA HIS A 356 -9.29 -14.26 -10.94
C HIS A 356 -8.14 -13.26 -11.01
N SER A 357 -8.41 -12.04 -11.50
CA SER A 357 -7.38 -11.02 -11.69
C SER A 357 -6.61 -10.66 -10.40
N GLU A 358 -7.25 -10.77 -9.23
CA GLU A 358 -6.59 -10.54 -7.92
C GLU A 358 -5.39 -11.47 -7.66
N ASN A 359 -5.38 -12.65 -8.27
CA ASN A 359 -4.27 -13.61 -8.12
C ASN A 359 -3.07 -13.30 -9.03
N HIS A 360 -3.17 -12.33 -9.95
CA HIS A 360 -2.27 -12.13 -11.08
C HIS A 360 -1.78 -10.68 -11.21
N PHE A 361 -1.38 -10.09 -10.11
CA PHE A 361 -0.75 -8.77 -10.07
C PHE A 361 0.79 -8.83 -10.00
N GLY A 362 1.35 -10.02 -9.85
CA GLY A 362 2.79 -10.27 -9.79
C GLY A 362 3.53 -10.23 -11.12
#